data_084bdc931cf7a1d48b6521efd97b4c94
#
_entry.id   084bdc931cf7a1d48b6521efd97b4c94
#
_cell.length_a   1.000
_cell.length_b   1.000
_cell.length_c   1.000
_cell.angle_alpha   90.00
_cell.angle_beta   90.00
_cell.angle_gamma   90.00
#
_symmetry.space_group_name_H-M   'P 1'
#
loop_
_entity.id
_entity.type
_entity.pdbx_description
1 polymer ?
#
loop_
_entity_poly.entity_id
_entity_poly.type
_entity_poly.pdbx_seq_one_letter_code
_entity_poly.pdbx_strand_id
1 'polypeptide(L)'
;MKKGEIYEGKVTEVNFPNKGKVECENGTVTVKNVIPGQNIRFMINKKRSGKYEGRLLEVLEKSPLESVTDICPHFGVCGGCAYQSVSYENQLAIKEDQVKKLIDNVCSDYEFLGITGSPVTTAYRNKMEFTFGDEFKDGPLSLGLHKKNSFYDILTVTGCRNIDEDYSKILKVTVDYFNEKKLPFYHKMTHEGYLRNLLVRKAYKTGEIIIDIITSTQIDFDLSEYVELLKKADYKGTLNGILHTVNDSLADAVINEGTEVLYGKDYIYEELLGLKFKITPFSFFQTNSLGAEVLYTKTREFVGEIDNQVVFDLYSGTGTIAQILAPVAKKVVGVEIIEEAVVAARENARLNGLDNCEFIAGDVLKVIDDIKDKPDMIVLDPPRDGIHPKAIEKIIDFGVNKIVYVSCKPTSLARDIEIFEARGYKVKKVCCVDMFPGTGHVETVCLLSRKVPV
;
A
#
# COMPACT_ATOMS: atom_id res chain seq x y z
N MET A 1 -15.37 -1.15 -33.02
CA MET A 1 -15.30 -0.05 -32.03
C MET A 1 -14.13 0.86 -32.35
N LYS A 2 -14.37 2.18 -32.36
CA LYS A 2 -13.34 3.21 -32.60
C LYS A 2 -13.10 4.04 -31.34
N LYS A 3 -11.90 4.63 -31.21
CA LYS A 3 -11.59 5.54 -30.12
C LYS A 3 -12.52 6.75 -30.15
N GLY A 4 -13.06 7.12 -28.98
CA GLY A 4 -14.02 8.21 -28.80
C GLY A 4 -15.50 7.80 -28.91
N GLU A 5 -15.81 6.62 -29.46
CA GLU A 5 -17.19 6.13 -29.50
C GLU A 5 -17.66 5.69 -28.10
N ILE A 6 -18.96 5.90 -27.84
CA ILE A 6 -19.63 5.57 -26.58
C ILE A 6 -20.47 4.31 -26.79
N TYR A 7 -20.41 3.41 -25.82
CA TYR A 7 -21.15 2.16 -25.78
C TYR A 7 -21.77 1.94 -24.41
N GLU A 8 -22.75 1.04 -24.36
CA GLU A 8 -23.34 0.52 -23.15
C GLU A 8 -23.09 -0.99 -23.07
N GLY A 9 -22.99 -1.53 -21.86
CA GLY A 9 -22.76 -2.95 -21.68
C GLY A 9 -22.76 -3.38 -20.23
N LYS A 10 -22.85 -4.69 -20.02
CA LYS A 10 -22.87 -5.31 -18.71
C LYS A 10 -21.47 -5.74 -18.28
N VAL A 11 -21.11 -5.42 -17.05
CA VAL A 11 -19.88 -5.91 -16.41
C VAL A 11 -20.10 -7.35 -15.99
N THR A 12 -19.46 -8.28 -16.68
CA THR A 12 -19.64 -9.72 -16.42
C THR A 12 -18.62 -10.25 -15.41
N GLU A 13 -17.44 -9.64 -15.37
CA GLU A 13 -16.32 -10.08 -14.52
C GLU A 13 -15.44 -8.88 -14.17
N VAL A 14 -14.78 -8.94 -13.01
CA VAL A 14 -13.76 -7.95 -12.64
C VAL A 14 -12.47 -8.65 -12.24
N ASN A 15 -11.42 -8.40 -12.99
CA ASN A 15 -10.07 -8.93 -12.77
C ASN A 15 -9.22 -7.96 -11.94
N PHE A 16 -8.21 -8.49 -11.27
CA PHE A 16 -7.28 -7.68 -10.46
C PHE A 16 -6.55 -6.63 -11.32
N PRO A 17 -6.33 -5.42 -10.83
CA PRO A 17 -6.82 -4.77 -9.61
C PRO A 17 -8.12 -3.94 -9.81
N ASN A 18 -9.17 -4.44 -10.29
CA ASN A 18 -10.42 -3.78 -10.67
C ASN A 18 -10.50 -3.38 -12.16
N LYS A 19 -10.28 -4.36 -13.01
CA LYS A 19 -10.46 -4.26 -14.47
C LYS A 19 -11.67 -5.09 -14.88
N GLY A 20 -12.81 -4.42 -15.08
CA GLY A 20 -14.05 -5.07 -15.53
C GLY A 20 -13.98 -5.50 -16.97
N LYS A 21 -14.43 -6.72 -17.23
CA LYS A 21 -14.77 -7.22 -18.55
C LYS A 21 -16.21 -6.84 -18.84
N VAL A 22 -16.41 -6.02 -19.85
CA VAL A 22 -17.73 -5.51 -20.24
C VAL A 22 -18.13 -6.13 -21.56
N GLU A 23 -19.27 -6.80 -21.59
CA GLU A 23 -19.87 -7.32 -22.80
C GLU A 23 -20.85 -6.31 -23.36
N CYS A 24 -20.69 -5.99 -24.64
CA CYS A 24 -21.57 -5.12 -25.42
C CYS A 24 -21.81 -5.71 -26.81
N GLU A 25 -22.76 -5.17 -27.55
CA GLU A 25 -23.15 -5.67 -28.90
C GLU A 25 -21.95 -5.87 -29.85
N ASN A 26 -20.91 -5.05 -29.70
CA ASN A 26 -19.74 -5.03 -30.58
C ASN A 26 -18.53 -5.82 -30.04
N GLY A 27 -18.72 -6.61 -28.99
CA GLY A 27 -17.68 -7.43 -28.39
C GLY A 27 -17.33 -7.05 -26.96
N THR A 28 -16.12 -7.38 -26.51
CA THR A 28 -15.67 -7.21 -25.12
C THR A 28 -14.73 -6.02 -24.97
N VAL A 29 -14.94 -5.24 -23.91
CA VAL A 29 -14.12 -4.07 -23.55
C VAL A 29 -13.67 -4.18 -22.10
N THR A 30 -12.42 -3.78 -21.82
CA THR A 30 -11.93 -3.65 -20.43
C THR A 30 -12.21 -2.24 -19.92
N VAL A 31 -12.98 -2.12 -18.84
CA VAL A 31 -13.28 -0.84 -18.17
C VAL A 31 -12.82 -0.91 -16.71
N LYS A 32 -12.10 0.10 -16.25
CA LYS A 32 -11.62 0.16 -14.84
C LYS A 32 -12.69 0.75 -13.92
N ASN A 33 -12.57 0.43 -12.63
CA ASN A 33 -13.37 1.01 -11.55
C ASN A 33 -14.87 0.72 -11.66
N VAL A 34 -15.20 -0.52 -11.96
CA VAL A 34 -16.55 -1.04 -12.08
C VAL A 34 -16.75 -2.24 -11.14
N ILE A 35 -18.02 -2.60 -10.92
CA ILE A 35 -18.41 -3.71 -10.05
C ILE A 35 -19.10 -4.78 -10.92
N PRO A 36 -18.88 -6.08 -10.67
CA PRO A 36 -19.55 -7.14 -11.41
C PRO A 36 -21.08 -6.99 -11.35
N GLY A 37 -21.76 -7.13 -12.47
CA GLY A 37 -23.21 -7.02 -12.57
C GLY A 37 -23.75 -5.62 -12.88
N GLN A 38 -22.91 -4.57 -12.86
CA GLN A 38 -23.33 -3.23 -13.30
C GLN A 38 -23.66 -3.18 -14.80
N ASN A 39 -24.69 -2.40 -15.17
CA ASN A 39 -24.84 -1.88 -16.52
C ASN A 39 -24.22 -0.50 -16.61
N ILE A 40 -23.30 -0.29 -17.55
CA ILE A 40 -22.51 0.93 -17.63
C ILE A 40 -22.50 1.54 -19.02
N ARG A 41 -22.34 2.86 -19.07
CA ARG A 41 -21.98 3.62 -20.27
C ARG A 41 -20.50 3.97 -20.20
N PHE A 42 -19.77 3.72 -21.27
CA PHE A 42 -18.33 3.93 -21.34
C PHE A 42 -17.92 4.42 -22.72
N MET A 43 -16.77 5.11 -22.77
CA MET A 43 -16.17 5.59 -24.02
C MET A 43 -14.88 4.82 -24.31
N ILE A 44 -14.70 4.36 -25.54
CA ILE A 44 -13.45 3.72 -25.96
C ILE A 44 -12.32 4.76 -25.92
N ASN A 45 -11.33 4.54 -25.07
CA ASN A 45 -10.18 5.43 -24.94
C ASN A 45 -8.91 4.85 -25.60
N LYS A 46 -8.81 3.52 -25.75
CA LYS A 46 -7.64 2.86 -26.32
C LYS A 46 -8.01 1.59 -27.07
N LYS A 47 -7.30 1.36 -28.19
CA LYS A 47 -7.32 0.12 -28.96
C LYS A 47 -5.89 -0.34 -29.19
N ARG A 48 -5.55 -1.56 -28.78
CA ARG A 48 -4.23 -2.14 -29.00
C ARG A 48 -4.36 -3.64 -29.25
N SER A 49 -3.77 -4.13 -30.35
CA SER A 49 -3.73 -5.57 -30.69
C SER A 49 -5.08 -6.28 -30.56
N GLY A 50 -6.16 -5.65 -31.08
CA GLY A 50 -7.52 -6.21 -31.03
C GLY A 50 -8.24 -6.12 -29.68
N LYS A 51 -7.56 -5.65 -28.63
CA LYS A 51 -8.16 -5.39 -27.30
C LYS A 51 -8.61 -3.95 -27.18
N TYR A 52 -9.77 -3.75 -26.55
CA TYR A 52 -10.36 -2.44 -26.32
C TYR A 52 -10.32 -2.10 -24.83
N GLU A 53 -9.92 -0.86 -24.51
CA GLU A 53 -10.03 -0.30 -23.16
C GLU A 53 -11.03 0.88 -23.22
N GLY A 54 -11.93 0.94 -22.25
CA GLY A 54 -12.92 1.99 -22.10
C GLY A 54 -12.72 2.78 -20.80
N ARG A 55 -13.17 4.02 -20.82
CA ARG A 55 -13.31 4.88 -19.65
C ARG A 55 -14.77 4.90 -19.23
N LEU A 56 -15.06 4.54 -17.98
CA LEU A 56 -16.39 4.66 -17.39
C LEU A 56 -16.87 6.11 -17.47
N LEU A 57 -18.08 6.30 -18.00
CA LEU A 57 -18.78 7.57 -18.01
C LEU A 57 -19.88 7.60 -16.96
N GLU A 58 -20.69 6.53 -16.90
CA GLU A 58 -21.88 6.47 -16.06
C GLU A 58 -22.21 5.02 -15.68
N VAL A 59 -22.72 4.80 -14.48
CA VAL A 59 -23.37 3.55 -14.07
C VAL A 59 -24.87 3.71 -14.30
N LEU A 60 -25.42 3.02 -15.31
CA LEU A 60 -26.83 3.08 -15.69
C LEU A 60 -27.69 2.28 -14.71
N GLU A 61 -27.20 1.09 -14.33
CA GLU A 61 -27.83 0.23 -13.33
C GLU A 61 -26.78 -0.28 -12.36
N LYS A 62 -27.06 -0.15 -11.07
CA LYS A 62 -26.19 -0.67 -10.03
C LYS A 62 -26.14 -2.20 -10.02
N SER A 63 -25.03 -2.75 -9.56
CA SER A 63 -24.94 -4.18 -9.30
C SER A 63 -25.81 -4.59 -8.12
N PRO A 64 -26.41 -5.80 -8.12
CA PRO A 64 -27.05 -6.37 -6.94
C PRO A 64 -26.13 -6.47 -5.71
N LEU A 65 -24.80 -6.43 -5.92
CA LEU A 65 -23.78 -6.43 -4.83
C LEU A 65 -23.68 -5.08 -4.12
N GLU A 66 -24.20 -3.99 -4.72
CA GLU A 66 -24.13 -2.62 -4.18
C GLU A 66 -25.26 -2.35 -3.20
N SER A 67 -25.19 -3.00 -2.04
CA SER A 67 -26.22 -2.95 -1.00
C SER A 67 -25.93 -1.92 0.11
N VAL A 68 -24.71 -1.35 0.15
CA VAL A 68 -24.29 -0.41 1.19
C VAL A 68 -24.64 1.02 0.77
N THR A 69 -25.41 1.72 1.62
CA THR A 69 -25.82 3.11 1.39
C THR A 69 -25.07 4.12 2.26
N ASP A 70 -24.62 3.69 3.45
CA ASP A 70 -23.75 4.50 4.31
C ASP A 70 -22.29 4.39 3.84
N ILE A 71 -21.93 5.24 2.91
CA ILE A 71 -20.62 5.26 2.23
C ILE A 71 -19.90 6.58 2.50
N CYS A 72 -18.59 6.60 2.20
CA CYS A 72 -17.79 7.81 2.25
C CYS A 72 -18.41 8.91 1.35
N PRO A 73 -18.52 10.17 1.82
CA PRO A 73 -19.11 11.26 1.03
C PRO A 73 -18.34 11.54 -0.27
N HIS A 74 -17.08 11.12 -0.33
CA HIS A 74 -16.21 11.30 -1.50
C HIS A 74 -16.21 10.08 -2.44
N PHE A 75 -16.96 9.01 -2.13
CA PHE A 75 -16.99 7.80 -2.96
C PHE A 75 -17.53 8.10 -4.37
N GLY A 76 -16.87 7.54 -5.37
CA GLY A 76 -17.20 7.78 -6.78
C GLY A 76 -16.46 8.98 -7.39
N VAL A 77 -16.13 10.00 -6.61
CA VAL A 77 -15.34 11.17 -7.05
C VAL A 77 -13.87 11.04 -6.70
N CYS A 78 -13.57 10.65 -5.47
CA CYS A 78 -12.21 10.34 -5.01
C CYS A 78 -11.68 9.04 -5.66
N GLY A 79 -10.39 9.05 -6.05
CA GLY A 79 -9.71 7.88 -6.62
C GLY A 79 -9.33 6.78 -5.63
N GLY A 80 -9.52 6.98 -4.32
CA GLY A 80 -8.96 6.11 -3.29
C GLY A 80 -9.69 4.77 -3.08
N CYS A 81 -11.00 4.70 -3.35
CA CYS A 81 -11.81 3.51 -3.07
C CYS A 81 -12.58 3.01 -4.31
N ALA A 82 -12.79 1.69 -4.35
CA ALA A 82 -13.48 1.02 -5.45
C ALA A 82 -14.79 0.33 -5.03
N TYR A 83 -14.91 -0.13 -3.77
CA TYR A 83 -15.93 -1.09 -3.35
C TYR A 83 -16.76 -0.64 -2.14
N GLN A 84 -16.78 0.63 -1.77
CA GLN A 84 -17.51 1.06 -0.56
C GLN A 84 -19.04 0.87 -0.64
N SER A 85 -19.61 0.80 -1.84
CA SER A 85 -21.04 0.49 -2.04
C SER A 85 -21.35 -1.01 -1.93
N VAL A 86 -20.32 -1.86 -1.83
CA VAL A 86 -20.42 -3.32 -1.73
C VAL A 86 -20.24 -3.74 -0.27
N SER A 87 -21.04 -4.71 0.22
CA SER A 87 -20.86 -5.25 1.56
C SER A 87 -19.44 -5.83 1.73
N TYR A 88 -18.92 -5.79 2.97
CA TYR A 88 -17.53 -6.22 3.20
C TYR A 88 -17.31 -7.70 2.84
N GLU A 89 -18.27 -8.55 3.11
CA GLU A 89 -18.26 -9.95 2.72
C GLU A 89 -18.13 -10.13 1.20
N ASN A 90 -18.91 -9.36 0.41
CA ASN A 90 -18.83 -9.38 -1.04
C ASN A 90 -17.53 -8.77 -1.57
N GLN A 91 -16.95 -7.78 -0.88
CA GLN A 91 -15.62 -7.27 -1.22
C GLN A 91 -14.56 -8.37 -1.09
N LEU A 92 -14.60 -9.14 0.00
CA LEU A 92 -13.70 -10.27 0.23
C LEU A 92 -13.88 -11.33 -0.88
N ALA A 93 -15.12 -11.72 -1.18
CA ALA A 93 -15.39 -12.69 -2.24
C ALA A 93 -14.87 -12.26 -3.62
N ILE A 94 -15.03 -10.97 -3.98
CA ILE A 94 -14.48 -10.42 -5.23
C ILE A 94 -12.94 -10.51 -5.26
N LYS A 95 -12.29 -10.11 -4.17
CA LYS A 95 -10.82 -10.13 -4.08
C LYS A 95 -10.25 -11.55 -4.10
N GLU A 96 -10.91 -12.46 -3.38
CA GLU A 96 -10.57 -13.88 -3.33
C GLU A 96 -10.63 -14.52 -4.73
N ASP A 97 -11.75 -14.35 -5.44
CA ASP A 97 -11.95 -14.86 -6.81
C ASP A 97 -10.89 -14.30 -7.78
N GLN A 98 -10.56 -13.00 -7.69
CA GLN A 98 -9.54 -12.37 -8.51
C GLN A 98 -8.15 -13.00 -8.30
N VAL A 99 -7.75 -13.24 -7.05
CA VAL A 99 -6.44 -13.84 -6.76
C VAL A 99 -6.45 -15.30 -7.16
N LYS A 100 -7.48 -16.04 -6.78
CA LYS A 100 -7.58 -17.47 -7.10
C LYS A 100 -7.46 -17.72 -8.61
N LYS A 101 -8.17 -16.96 -9.44
CA LYS A 101 -8.07 -17.04 -10.91
C LYS A 101 -6.65 -16.77 -11.43
N LEU A 102 -5.95 -15.80 -10.85
CA LEU A 102 -4.56 -15.51 -11.25
C LEU A 102 -3.63 -16.68 -10.94
N ILE A 103 -3.76 -17.28 -9.77
CA ILE A 103 -2.91 -18.40 -9.34
C ILE A 103 -3.27 -19.68 -10.10
N ASP A 104 -4.56 -20.00 -10.30
CA ASP A 104 -5.03 -21.15 -11.06
C ASP A 104 -4.53 -21.15 -12.54
N ASN A 105 -4.23 -19.97 -13.08
CA ASN A 105 -3.68 -19.85 -14.44
C ASN A 105 -2.22 -20.28 -14.56
N VAL A 106 -1.48 -20.31 -13.46
CA VAL A 106 -0.02 -20.54 -13.46
C VAL A 106 0.38 -21.81 -12.71
N CYS A 107 -0.44 -22.29 -11.80
CA CYS A 107 -0.17 -23.52 -11.05
C CYS A 107 -1.44 -24.31 -10.73
N SER A 108 -1.27 -25.60 -10.45
CA SER A 108 -2.30 -26.55 -10.01
C SER A 108 -1.83 -27.31 -8.77
N ASP A 109 -2.72 -28.06 -8.16
CA ASP A 109 -2.42 -28.96 -7.03
C ASP A 109 -1.86 -28.23 -5.79
N TYR A 110 -2.44 -27.08 -5.46
CA TYR A 110 -2.14 -26.32 -4.26
C TYR A 110 -3.39 -26.14 -3.37
N GLU A 111 -3.19 -25.92 -2.09
CA GLU A 111 -4.25 -25.62 -1.13
C GLU A 111 -4.54 -24.13 -1.13
N PHE A 112 -5.75 -23.71 -1.53
CA PHE A 112 -6.19 -22.33 -1.43
C PHE A 112 -7.01 -22.15 -0.13
N LEU A 113 -6.49 -21.34 0.80
CA LEU A 113 -7.04 -21.16 2.14
C LEU A 113 -8.02 -19.96 2.25
N GLY A 114 -8.42 -19.39 1.10
CA GLY A 114 -9.36 -18.26 1.06
C GLY A 114 -8.73 -16.94 1.46
N ILE A 115 -9.59 -16.00 1.84
CA ILE A 115 -9.21 -14.64 2.24
C ILE A 115 -9.56 -14.36 3.70
N THR A 116 -8.64 -13.78 4.45
CA THR A 116 -8.90 -13.25 5.80
C THR A 116 -9.12 -11.74 5.71
N GLY A 117 -10.23 -11.28 6.30
CA GLY A 117 -10.58 -9.85 6.34
C GLY A 117 -9.73 -9.05 7.33
N SER A 118 -9.74 -7.73 7.16
CA SER A 118 -9.21 -6.79 8.16
C SER A 118 -10.09 -6.79 9.40
N PRO A 119 -9.51 -6.71 10.61
CA PRO A 119 -10.29 -6.61 11.86
C PRO A 119 -11.17 -5.36 11.93
N VAL A 120 -10.80 -4.31 11.20
CA VAL A 120 -11.57 -3.07 11.07
C VAL A 120 -11.66 -2.67 9.61
N THR A 121 -12.81 -2.15 9.19
CA THR A 121 -13.08 -1.78 7.80
C THR A 121 -13.09 -0.28 7.54
N THR A 122 -13.02 0.51 8.61
CA THR A 122 -12.99 1.99 8.60
C THR A 122 -11.93 2.48 9.56
N ALA A 123 -11.46 3.72 9.37
CA ALA A 123 -10.43 4.34 10.20
C ALA A 123 -9.17 3.47 10.42
N TYR A 124 -8.86 2.62 9.45
CA TYR A 124 -7.76 1.67 9.55
C TYR A 124 -6.40 2.24 9.13
N ARG A 125 -6.39 3.34 8.35
CA ARG A 125 -5.15 3.90 7.83
C ARG A 125 -4.41 4.69 8.90
N ASN A 126 -3.15 4.31 9.10
CA ASN A 126 -2.23 4.95 10.04
C ASN A 126 -1.25 5.93 9.36
N LYS A 127 -1.27 6.05 8.02
CA LYS A 127 -0.48 7.01 7.24
C LYS A 127 -1.29 7.53 6.07
N MET A 128 -1.27 8.84 5.88
CA MET A 128 -1.78 9.51 4.68
C MET A 128 -0.81 10.58 4.22
N GLU A 129 -0.69 10.67 2.90
CA GLU A 129 -0.04 11.76 2.20
C GLU A 129 -1.13 12.50 1.41
N PHE A 130 -1.41 13.72 1.82
CA PHE A 130 -2.37 14.58 1.15
C PHE A 130 -1.63 15.58 0.28
N THR A 131 -2.18 15.86 -0.89
CA THR A 131 -1.60 16.80 -1.86
C THR A 131 -2.35 18.12 -1.78
N PHE A 132 -1.61 19.24 -1.80
CA PHE A 132 -2.18 20.55 -2.05
C PHE A 132 -2.45 20.76 -3.54
N GLY A 133 -3.53 21.44 -3.86
CA GLY A 133 -3.94 21.73 -5.23
C GLY A 133 -5.23 22.52 -5.28
N ASP A 134 -5.95 22.39 -6.38
CA ASP A 134 -7.32 22.92 -6.52
C ASP A 134 -8.27 21.81 -6.98
N GLU A 135 -9.56 21.97 -6.69
CA GLU A 135 -10.58 21.00 -7.10
C GLU A 135 -10.94 21.13 -8.58
N PHE A 136 -10.76 22.32 -9.14
CA PHE A 136 -10.90 22.69 -10.53
C PHE A 136 -9.98 23.87 -10.81
N LYS A 137 -9.56 24.01 -12.04
CA LYS A 137 -8.59 25.04 -12.43
C LYS A 137 -8.95 26.43 -11.89
N ASP A 138 -7.99 27.06 -11.23
CA ASP A 138 -8.11 28.38 -10.57
C ASP A 138 -9.16 28.41 -9.44
N GLY A 139 -9.48 27.26 -8.87
CA GLY A 139 -10.36 27.11 -7.71
C GLY A 139 -9.68 27.49 -6.38
N PRO A 140 -10.42 27.40 -5.26
CA PRO A 140 -9.82 27.61 -3.93
C PRO A 140 -8.82 26.51 -3.61
N LEU A 141 -7.86 26.82 -2.72
CA LEU A 141 -6.89 25.85 -2.23
C LEU A 141 -7.60 24.62 -1.63
N SER A 142 -7.26 23.47 -2.12
CA SER A 142 -7.72 22.17 -1.65
C SER A 142 -6.54 21.34 -1.10
N LEU A 143 -6.84 20.49 -0.13
CA LEU A 143 -5.84 19.57 0.45
C LEU A 143 -6.47 18.19 0.60
N GLY A 144 -5.94 17.19 -0.12
CA GLY A 144 -6.52 15.86 -0.05
C GLY A 144 -6.01 14.90 -1.10
N LEU A 145 -6.92 14.28 -1.84
CA LEU A 145 -6.60 13.22 -2.80
C LEU A 145 -7.06 13.58 -4.21
N HIS A 146 -6.39 12.99 -5.19
CA HIS A 146 -6.77 13.17 -6.59
C HIS A 146 -8.20 12.68 -6.87
N LYS A 147 -8.92 13.46 -7.68
CA LYS A 147 -10.20 13.01 -8.26
C LYS A 147 -9.97 11.79 -9.15
N LYS A 148 -10.94 10.91 -9.18
CA LYS A 148 -10.95 9.74 -10.05
C LYS A 148 -10.78 10.16 -11.53
N ASN A 149 -9.81 9.54 -12.20
CA ASN A 149 -9.46 9.84 -13.59
C ASN A 149 -8.90 11.26 -13.86
N SER A 150 -8.58 12.05 -12.84
CA SER A 150 -7.86 13.31 -12.96
C SER A 150 -6.44 13.18 -12.39
N PHE A 151 -5.50 13.87 -13.04
CA PHE A 151 -4.12 13.95 -12.59
C PHE A 151 -3.85 15.25 -11.80
N TYR A 152 -4.68 16.26 -12.01
CA TYR A 152 -4.46 17.60 -11.45
C TYR A 152 -5.45 17.92 -10.32
N ASP A 153 -6.72 17.54 -10.47
CA ASP A 153 -7.78 17.97 -9.56
C ASP A 153 -7.64 17.29 -8.19
N ILE A 154 -7.54 18.08 -7.15
CA ILE A 154 -7.43 17.62 -5.77
C ILE A 154 -8.75 17.85 -5.04
N LEU A 155 -9.27 16.79 -4.45
CA LEU A 155 -10.48 16.83 -3.64
C LEU A 155 -10.12 16.90 -2.16
N THR A 156 -10.62 17.91 -1.44
CA THR A 156 -10.48 17.94 0.02
C THR A 156 -11.32 16.83 0.66
N VAL A 157 -10.64 15.91 1.37
CA VAL A 157 -11.21 14.63 1.81
C VAL A 157 -11.51 14.57 3.31
N THR A 158 -11.99 15.66 3.87
CA THR A 158 -12.54 15.65 5.24
C THR A 158 -13.73 14.70 5.32
N GLY A 159 -13.75 13.81 6.34
CA GLY A 159 -14.77 12.77 6.44
C GLY A 159 -14.49 11.50 5.61
N CYS A 160 -13.27 11.33 5.12
CA CYS A 160 -12.84 10.06 4.52
C CYS A 160 -12.97 8.93 5.54
N ARG A 161 -13.63 7.81 5.17
CA ARG A 161 -13.91 6.71 6.10
C ARG A 161 -12.72 5.81 6.38
N ASN A 162 -11.65 5.89 5.58
CA ASN A 162 -10.46 5.07 5.77
C ASN A 162 -9.52 5.63 6.85
N ILE A 163 -9.71 6.88 7.26
CA ILE A 163 -8.88 7.58 8.24
C ILE A 163 -9.66 7.91 9.51
N ASP A 164 -8.92 8.01 10.60
CA ASP A 164 -9.43 8.47 11.89
C ASP A 164 -9.85 9.95 11.83
N GLU A 165 -10.74 10.38 12.72
CA GLU A 165 -11.25 11.76 12.73
C GLU A 165 -10.17 12.82 12.97
N ASP A 166 -9.06 12.48 13.64
CA ASP A 166 -7.95 13.42 13.87
C ASP A 166 -7.32 13.88 12.55
N TYR A 167 -7.26 13.00 11.54
CA TYR A 167 -6.82 13.40 10.20
C TYR A 167 -7.74 14.47 9.59
N SER A 168 -9.05 14.32 9.75
CA SER A 168 -10.02 15.31 9.26
C SER A 168 -9.88 16.67 9.96
N LYS A 169 -9.57 16.67 11.27
CA LYS A 169 -9.28 17.89 12.03
C LYS A 169 -8.00 18.55 11.54
N ILE A 170 -6.92 17.77 11.35
CA ILE A 170 -5.64 18.26 10.82
C ILE A 170 -5.82 18.86 9.43
N LEU A 171 -6.50 18.15 8.53
CA LEU A 171 -6.81 18.64 7.18
C LEU A 171 -7.55 19.98 7.22
N LYS A 172 -8.59 20.08 8.08
CA LYS A 172 -9.40 21.29 8.18
C LYS A 172 -8.57 22.46 8.68
N VAL A 173 -7.84 22.31 9.78
CA VAL A 173 -6.96 23.36 10.32
C VAL A 173 -5.96 23.81 9.26
N THR A 174 -5.35 22.87 8.55
CA THR A 174 -4.32 23.16 7.56
C THR A 174 -4.89 23.90 6.35
N VAL A 175 -6.00 23.43 5.78
CA VAL A 175 -6.57 24.05 4.58
C VAL A 175 -7.16 25.43 4.89
N ASP A 176 -7.82 25.59 6.04
CA ASP A 176 -8.40 26.88 6.46
C ASP A 176 -7.28 27.91 6.67
N TYR A 177 -6.21 27.55 7.37
CA TYR A 177 -5.07 28.44 7.62
C TYR A 177 -4.39 28.91 6.34
N PHE A 178 -4.01 27.99 5.45
CA PHE A 178 -3.29 28.38 4.24
C PHE A 178 -4.18 29.08 3.20
N ASN A 179 -5.49 28.83 3.20
CA ASN A 179 -6.45 29.65 2.43
C ASN A 179 -6.49 31.09 2.93
N GLU A 180 -6.51 31.31 4.26
CA GLU A 180 -6.48 32.66 4.84
C GLU A 180 -5.17 33.39 4.48
N LYS A 181 -4.03 32.69 4.56
CA LYS A 181 -2.72 33.26 4.19
C LYS A 181 -2.53 33.43 2.68
N LYS A 182 -3.39 32.85 1.84
CA LYS A 182 -3.34 32.91 0.37
C LYS A 182 -2.01 32.43 -0.22
N LEU A 183 -1.40 31.42 0.41
CA LEU A 183 -0.17 30.82 -0.09
C LEU A 183 -0.46 29.90 -1.29
N PRO A 184 0.33 30.00 -2.37
CA PRO A 184 0.13 29.17 -3.56
C PRO A 184 0.57 27.73 -3.29
N PHE A 185 -0.19 26.78 -3.83
CA PHE A 185 0.30 25.40 -3.94
C PHE A 185 1.32 25.27 -5.07
N TYR A 186 2.20 24.28 -4.97
CA TYR A 186 3.19 23.97 -5.98
C TYR A 186 2.54 23.32 -7.21
N HIS A 187 2.61 24.01 -8.34
CA HIS A 187 1.99 23.57 -9.57
C HIS A 187 2.93 22.66 -10.38
N LYS A 188 2.53 21.40 -10.61
CA LYS A 188 3.35 20.33 -11.22
C LYS A 188 3.85 20.63 -12.63
N MET A 189 3.19 21.53 -13.38
CA MET A 189 3.57 21.86 -14.77
C MET A 189 4.47 23.08 -14.88
N THR A 190 4.27 24.08 -14.02
CA THR A 190 5.08 25.31 -14.01
C THR A 190 6.27 25.19 -13.06
N HIS A 191 6.20 24.23 -12.11
CA HIS A 191 7.17 24.05 -11.03
C HIS A 191 7.30 25.28 -10.13
N GLU A 192 6.20 26.03 -9.96
CA GLU A 192 6.10 27.21 -9.13
C GLU A 192 5.09 27.01 -8.01
N GLY A 193 5.33 27.63 -6.85
CA GLY A 193 4.47 27.59 -5.69
C GLY A 193 5.13 27.01 -4.45
N TYR A 194 4.47 27.06 -3.31
CA TYR A 194 5.02 26.75 -1.99
C TYR A 194 4.52 25.44 -1.40
N LEU A 195 3.20 25.27 -1.25
CA LEU A 195 2.58 24.16 -0.56
C LEU A 195 2.58 22.89 -1.44
N ARG A 196 3.17 21.80 -0.99
CA ARG A 196 3.24 20.55 -1.75
C ARG A 196 2.36 19.46 -1.19
N ASN A 197 2.68 18.99 0.01
CA ASN A 197 2.00 17.86 0.63
C ASN A 197 1.84 18.07 2.14
N LEU A 198 0.90 17.36 2.72
CA LEU A 198 0.78 17.14 4.15
C LEU A 198 0.83 15.65 4.42
N LEU A 199 1.85 15.19 5.14
CA LEU A 199 1.97 13.83 5.60
C LEU A 199 1.50 13.75 7.05
N VAL A 200 0.59 12.83 7.32
CA VAL A 200 0.10 12.57 8.68
C VAL A 200 0.24 11.08 8.97
N ARG A 201 0.82 10.77 10.12
CA ARG A 201 0.78 9.42 10.71
C ARG A 201 0.10 9.46 12.06
N LYS A 202 -0.70 8.44 12.34
CA LYS A 202 -1.26 8.18 13.66
C LYS A 202 -1.12 6.69 13.96
N ALA A 203 -0.34 6.38 14.98
CA ALA A 203 -0.21 5.00 15.45
C ALA A 203 -1.56 4.49 15.94
N TYR A 204 -1.91 3.27 15.59
CA TYR A 204 -3.21 2.70 15.92
C TYR A 204 -3.32 2.37 17.42
N LYS A 205 -2.27 1.72 17.98
CA LYS A 205 -2.30 1.27 19.39
C LYS A 205 -1.86 2.36 20.36
N THR A 206 -0.84 3.13 20.05
CA THR A 206 -0.36 4.18 20.97
C THR A 206 -1.14 5.47 20.85
N GLY A 207 -1.81 5.71 19.72
CA GLY A 207 -2.51 6.96 19.44
C GLY A 207 -1.60 8.15 19.18
N GLU A 208 -0.28 7.97 19.09
CA GLU A 208 0.68 9.03 18.81
C GLU A 208 0.52 9.56 17.38
N ILE A 209 0.51 10.91 17.24
CA ILE A 209 0.32 11.61 15.96
C ILE A 209 1.59 12.36 15.61
N ILE A 210 1.99 12.27 14.34
CA ILE A 210 3.03 13.09 13.74
C ILE A 210 2.50 13.73 12.47
N ILE A 211 2.77 15.03 12.31
CA ILE A 211 2.32 15.85 11.19
C ILE A 211 3.57 16.43 10.53
N ASP A 212 3.67 16.31 9.21
CA ASP A 212 4.77 16.87 8.43
C ASP A 212 4.21 17.71 7.28
N ILE A 213 4.45 19.02 7.33
CA ILE A 213 4.12 19.93 6.23
C ILE A 213 5.29 19.98 5.25
N ILE A 214 5.00 19.71 3.99
CA ILE A 214 6.01 19.60 2.94
C ILE A 214 5.83 20.77 1.98
N THR A 215 6.89 21.57 1.80
CA THR A 215 6.87 22.77 0.97
C THR A 215 8.08 22.81 0.03
N SER A 216 8.05 23.75 -0.92
CA SER A 216 9.25 24.15 -1.66
C SER A 216 10.01 25.25 -0.90
N THR A 217 11.23 25.56 -1.34
CA THR A 217 12.02 26.69 -0.83
C THR A 217 11.68 28.02 -1.51
N GLN A 218 10.71 28.06 -2.42
CA GLN A 218 10.43 29.25 -3.25
C GLN A 218 9.83 30.43 -2.46
N ILE A 219 9.26 30.17 -1.28
CA ILE A 219 8.71 31.19 -0.38
C ILE A 219 9.26 30.91 1.01
N ASP A 220 9.82 31.96 1.63
CA ASP A 220 10.17 31.95 3.05
C ASP A 220 8.94 32.37 3.85
N PHE A 221 8.40 31.44 4.66
CA PHE A 221 7.17 31.64 5.41
C PHE A 221 7.32 31.09 6.84
N ASP A 222 6.99 31.95 7.83
CA ASP A 222 7.01 31.54 9.23
C ASP A 222 5.80 30.66 9.57
N LEU A 223 6.10 29.39 9.91
CA LEU A 223 5.10 28.38 10.27
C LEU A 223 4.70 28.39 11.77
N SER A 224 5.25 29.30 12.59
CA SER A 224 5.03 29.32 14.04
C SER A 224 3.55 29.43 14.42
N GLU A 225 2.78 30.28 13.75
CA GLU A 225 1.34 30.41 13.98
C GLU A 225 0.58 29.12 13.59
N TYR A 226 0.95 28.49 12.48
CA TYR A 226 0.37 27.23 12.06
C TYR A 226 0.62 26.11 13.08
N VAL A 227 1.84 26.04 13.62
CA VAL A 227 2.20 25.09 14.68
C VAL A 227 1.31 25.27 15.91
N GLU A 228 1.13 26.53 16.35
CA GLU A 228 0.27 26.84 17.51
C GLU A 228 -1.20 26.49 17.27
N LEU A 229 -1.70 26.63 16.04
CA LEU A 229 -3.07 26.20 15.68
C LEU A 229 -3.20 24.67 15.76
N LEU A 230 -2.24 23.92 15.20
CA LEU A 230 -2.23 22.46 15.29
C LEU A 230 -2.15 21.98 16.74
N LYS A 231 -1.35 22.60 17.60
CA LYS A 231 -1.23 22.24 19.02
C LYS A 231 -2.52 22.46 19.81
N LYS A 232 -3.35 23.42 19.40
CA LYS A 232 -4.63 23.76 20.05
C LYS A 232 -5.80 22.88 19.61
N ALA A 233 -5.64 22.13 18.53
CA ALA A 233 -6.72 21.27 18.03
C ALA A 233 -6.99 20.12 19.01
N ASP A 234 -8.28 19.79 19.17
CA ASP A 234 -8.74 18.73 20.08
C ASP A 234 -8.63 17.35 19.41
N TYR A 235 -7.49 16.70 19.54
CA TYR A 235 -7.23 15.36 19.04
C TYR A 235 -7.69 14.28 20.03
N LYS A 236 -8.17 13.16 19.51
CA LYS A 236 -8.34 11.93 20.31
C LYS A 236 -7.00 11.26 20.63
N GLY A 237 -6.04 11.36 19.71
CA GLY A 237 -4.67 10.90 19.90
C GLY A 237 -3.80 11.94 20.58
N THR A 238 -2.52 11.62 20.74
CA THR A 238 -1.52 12.49 21.32
C THR A 238 -0.64 13.08 20.22
N LEU A 239 -0.63 14.41 20.06
CA LEU A 239 0.27 15.06 19.12
C LEU A 239 1.72 14.93 19.62
N ASN A 240 2.51 14.10 18.94
CA ASN A 240 3.88 13.78 19.31
C ASN A 240 4.90 14.65 18.60
N GLY A 241 4.59 15.10 17.37
CA GLY A 241 5.49 15.97 16.62
C GLY A 241 4.83 16.70 15.46
N ILE A 242 5.40 17.86 15.13
CA ILE A 242 5.11 18.63 13.93
C ILE A 242 6.44 18.91 13.26
N LEU A 243 6.53 18.59 11.98
CA LEU A 243 7.74 18.74 11.17
C LEU A 243 7.48 19.62 9.96
N HIS A 244 8.55 20.14 9.43
CA HIS A 244 8.58 20.82 8.14
C HIS A 244 9.65 20.17 7.26
N THR A 245 9.24 19.62 6.14
CA THR A 245 10.14 19.01 5.16
C THR A 245 10.19 19.85 3.89
N VAL A 246 11.40 20.11 3.42
CA VAL A 246 11.64 20.75 2.13
C VAL A 246 11.64 19.68 1.03
N ASN A 247 11.00 20.00 -0.09
CA ASN A 247 11.00 19.19 -1.31
C ASN A 247 10.98 20.11 -2.54
N ASP A 248 12.13 20.31 -3.17
CA ASP A 248 12.29 21.07 -4.41
C ASP A 248 12.37 20.18 -5.66
N SER A 249 12.26 18.85 -5.46
CA SER A 249 12.26 17.89 -6.55
C SER A 249 11.17 18.18 -7.59
N LEU A 250 11.49 18.03 -8.86
CA LEU A 250 10.51 18.12 -9.95
C LEU A 250 9.59 16.89 -10.03
N ALA A 251 9.95 15.81 -9.36
CA ALA A 251 9.14 14.60 -9.30
C ALA A 251 7.85 14.84 -8.51
N ASP A 252 6.77 14.22 -8.98
CA ASP A 252 5.49 14.18 -8.24
C ASP A 252 5.55 13.09 -7.15
N ALA A 253 6.47 13.28 -6.20
CA ALA A 253 6.70 12.39 -5.08
C ALA A 253 7.11 13.19 -3.84
N VAL A 254 6.80 12.66 -2.68
CA VAL A 254 7.28 13.21 -1.42
C VAL A 254 8.71 12.76 -1.22
N ILE A 255 9.65 13.68 -1.44
CA ILE A 255 11.09 13.47 -1.25
C ILE A 255 11.55 14.33 -0.09
N ASN A 256 12.34 13.74 0.79
CA ASN A 256 12.94 14.46 1.92
C ASN A 256 14.29 15.03 1.49
N GLU A 257 14.35 16.34 1.28
CA GLU A 257 15.58 17.09 1.00
C GLU A 257 16.08 17.87 2.22
N GLY A 258 15.39 17.75 3.34
CA GLY A 258 15.72 18.32 4.64
C GLY A 258 14.47 18.44 5.49
N THR A 259 14.54 17.97 6.73
CA THR A 259 13.43 18.04 7.70
C THR A 259 13.84 18.77 8.96
N GLU A 260 13.03 19.71 9.38
CA GLU A 260 13.13 20.42 10.66
C GLU A 260 12.00 19.99 11.59
N VAL A 261 12.32 19.82 12.88
CA VAL A 261 11.33 19.56 13.93
C VAL A 261 10.83 20.89 14.48
N LEU A 262 9.60 21.26 14.15
CA LEU A 262 8.96 22.49 14.63
C LEU A 262 8.39 22.33 16.05
N TYR A 263 7.97 21.09 16.40
CA TYR A 263 7.46 20.75 17.73
C TYR A 263 7.65 19.27 18.01
N GLY A 264 8.02 18.95 19.26
CA GLY A 264 8.03 17.60 19.78
C GLY A 264 9.14 16.70 19.22
N LYS A 265 8.77 15.59 18.61
CA LYS A 265 9.68 14.54 18.12
C LYS A 265 9.45 14.28 16.63
N ASP A 266 10.44 13.69 15.97
CA ASP A 266 10.41 13.27 14.57
C ASP A 266 9.95 11.81 14.37
N TYR A 267 9.41 11.17 15.41
CA TYR A 267 8.96 9.79 15.38
C TYR A 267 7.73 9.54 16.25
N ILE A 268 7.05 8.44 15.99
CA ILE A 268 6.01 7.84 16.81
C ILE A 268 6.34 6.37 17.10
N TYR A 269 5.69 5.80 18.10
CA TYR A 269 5.73 4.37 18.35
C TYR A 269 4.44 3.69 17.94
N GLU A 270 4.57 2.54 17.32
CA GLU A 270 3.45 1.62 17.04
C GLU A 270 3.77 0.24 17.60
N GLU A 271 2.75 -0.55 17.89
CA GLU A 271 2.90 -1.92 18.38
C GLU A 271 2.25 -2.92 17.42
N LEU A 272 3.00 -3.96 17.04
CA LEU A 272 2.50 -5.09 16.25
C LEU A 272 2.92 -6.40 16.91
N LEU A 273 1.95 -7.28 17.17
CA LEU A 273 2.17 -8.63 17.73
C LEU A 273 3.07 -8.64 18.97
N GLY A 274 2.94 -7.61 19.83
CA GLY A 274 3.71 -7.47 21.05
C GLY A 274 5.09 -6.84 20.88
N LEU A 275 5.51 -6.49 19.66
CA LEU A 275 6.75 -5.78 19.39
C LEU A 275 6.48 -4.29 19.18
N LYS A 276 7.41 -3.45 19.63
CA LYS A 276 7.34 -2.00 19.53
C LYS A 276 8.23 -1.50 18.38
N PHE A 277 7.67 -0.63 17.54
CA PHE A 277 8.37 -0.07 16.38
C PHE A 277 8.42 1.45 16.48
N LYS A 278 9.62 2.01 16.38
CA LYS A 278 9.86 3.44 16.16
C LYS A 278 9.66 3.74 14.67
N ILE A 279 8.77 4.68 14.36
CA ILE A 279 8.39 5.01 13.00
C ILE A 279 8.58 6.51 12.78
N THR A 280 9.35 6.89 11.75
CA THR A 280 9.47 8.27 11.27
C THR A 280 8.47 8.56 10.15
N PRO A 281 8.23 9.80 9.73
CA PRO A 281 7.31 10.13 8.63
C PRO A 281 7.59 9.34 7.35
N PHE A 282 8.86 9.19 7.00
CA PHE A 282 9.29 8.57 5.73
C PHE A 282 9.56 7.07 5.81
N SER A 283 9.65 6.49 7.02
CA SER A 283 9.83 5.04 7.17
C SER A 283 8.71 4.27 6.47
N PHE A 284 9.07 3.21 5.74
CA PHE A 284 8.07 2.25 5.30
C PHE A 284 7.52 1.51 6.52
N PHE A 285 6.22 1.49 6.65
CA PHE A 285 5.48 0.71 7.64
C PHE A 285 4.08 0.45 7.09
N GLN A 286 3.52 -0.73 7.31
CA GLN A 286 2.20 -1.09 6.79
C GLN A 286 1.15 -0.09 7.26
N THR A 287 0.35 0.42 6.33
CA THR A 287 -0.59 1.53 6.59
C THR A 287 -1.90 1.12 7.26
N ASN A 288 -2.06 -0.15 7.59
CA ASN A 288 -3.13 -0.71 8.42
C ASN A 288 -2.49 -1.63 9.47
N SER A 289 -2.32 -1.15 10.70
CA SER A 289 -1.62 -1.88 11.76
C SER A 289 -2.31 -3.19 12.12
N LEU A 290 -3.64 -3.20 12.26
CA LEU A 290 -4.39 -4.43 12.59
C LEU A 290 -4.42 -5.42 11.43
N GLY A 291 -4.54 -4.93 10.19
CA GLY A 291 -4.42 -5.78 9.00
C GLY A 291 -3.01 -6.37 8.88
N ALA A 292 -1.97 -5.62 9.24
CA ALA A 292 -0.60 -6.09 9.25
C ALA A 292 -0.39 -7.21 10.28
N GLU A 293 -1.02 -7.15 11.46
CA GLU A 293 -0.99 -8.24 12.42
C GLU A 293 -1.58 -9.53 11.84
N VAL A 294 -2.69 -9.43 11.10
CA VAL A 294 -3.29 -10.57 10.38
C VAL A 294 -2.33 -11.11 9.32
N LEU A 295 -1.77 -10.23 8.47
CA LEU A 295 -0.84 -10.62 7.41
C LEU A 295 0.39 -11.33 7.97
N TYR A 296 1.01 -10.78 9.00
CA TYR A 296 2.21 -11.34 9.60
C TYR A 296 1.92 -12.63 10.41
N THR A 297 0.74 -12.73 11.00
CA THR A 297 0.29 -13.99 11.62
C THR A 297 0.16 -15.09 10.56
N LYS A 298 -0.47 -14.79 9.41
CA LYS A 298 -0.55 -15.73 8.28
C LYS A 298 0.83 -16.08 7.72
N THR A 299 1.71 -15.10 7.58
CA THR A 299 3.10 -15.34 7.17
C THR A 299 3.80 -16.30 8.14
N ARG A 300 3.67 -16.08 9.45
CA ARG A 300 4.24 -16.95 10.47
C ARG A 300 3.63 -18.36 10.47
N GLU A 301 2.33 -18.51 10.25
CA GLU A 301 1.66 -19.81 10.06
C GLU A 301 2.26 -20.57 8.85
N PHE A 302 2.54 -19.88 7.75
CA PHE A 302 3.16 -20.48 6.55
C PHE A 302 4.63 -20.80 6.76
N VAL A 303 5.33 -19.98 7.54
CA VAL A 303 6.70 -20.26 8.00
C VAL A 303 6.73 -21.53 8.87
N GLY A 304 5.76 -21.74 9.77
CA GLY A 304 5.65 -22.89 10.66
C GLY A 304 6.75 -22.95 11.72
N GLU A 305 7.09 -24.14 12.18
CA GLU A 305 8.13 -24.36 13.19
C GLU A 305 9.52 -24.14 12.57
N ILE A 306 10.29 -23.23 13.17
CA ILE A 306 11.62 -22.80 12.71
C ILE A 306 12.64 -22.75 13.84
N ASP A 307 12.38 -23.43 14.95
CA ASP A 307 13.33 -23.57 16.03
C ASP A 307 14.67 -24.10 15.49
N ASN A 308 15.77 -23.48 15.84
CA ASN A 308 17.11 -23.79 15.34
C ASN A 308 17.35 -23.51 13.84
N GLN A 309 16.45 -22.85 13.11
CA GLN A 309 16.64 -22.50 11.69
C GLN A 309 17.18 -21.07 11.53
N VAL A 310 17.98 -20.90 10.47
CA VAL A 310 18.39 -19.59 9.94
C VAL A 310 17.40 -19.19 8.85
N VAL A 311 16.74 -18.03 9.05
CA VAL A 311 15.77 -17.50 8.11
C VAL A 311 16.34 -16.26 7.43
N PHE A 312 16.22 -16.19 6.10
CA PHE A 312 16.48 -14.96 5.38
C PHE A 312 15.16 -14.24 5.09
N ASP A 313 15.10 -12.95 5.46
CA ASP A 313 14.02 -12.01 5.12
C ASP A 313 14.56 -11.07 4.03
N LEU A 314 14.26 -11.39 2.77
CA LEU A 314 14.75 -10.63 1.63
C LEU A 314 13.71 -9.58 1.22
N TYR A 315 14.20 -8.36 0.98
CA TYR A 315 13.39 -7.13 0.85
C TYR A 315 12.77 -6.73 2.20
N SER A 316 13.56 -6.79 3.25
CA SER A 316 13.08 -6.73 4.64
C SER A 316 12.52 -5.37 5.09
N GLY A 317 12.72 -4.30 4.31
CA GLY A 317 12.30 -2.95 4.69
C GLY A 317 12.84 -2.55 6.07
N THR A 318 11.97 -2.12 6.96
CA THR A 318 12.30 -1.81 8.37
C THR A 318 12.39 -3.05 9.27
N GLY A 319 12.50 -4.23 8.67
CA GLY A 319 12.73 -5.49 9.37
C GLY A 319 11.54 -6.02 10.17
N THR A 320 10.32 -5.66 9.80
CA THR A 320 9.12 -6.04 10.57
C THR A 320 8.90 -7.55 10.56
N ILE A 321 8.98 -8.22 9.40
CA ILE A 321 8.82 -9.67 9.28
C ILE A 321 9.96 -10.38 10.02
N ALA A 322 11.22 -9.95 9.79
CA ALA A 322 12.38 -10.51 10.48
C ALA A 322 12.21 -10.50 12.00
N GLN A 323 11.79 -9.36 12.56
CA GLN A 323 11.60 -9.21 14.00
C GLN A 323 10.45 -10.06 14.55
N ILE A 324 9.35 -10.21 13.79
CA ILE A 324 8.21 -11.06 14.18
C ILE A 324 8.61 -12.56 14.17
N LEU A 325 9.53 -12.96 13.32
CA LEU A 325 10.02 -14.33 13.24
C LEU A 325 11.15 -14.63 14.25
N ALA A 326 11.90 -13.63 14.66
CA ALA A 326 13.07 -13.78 15.53
C ALA A 326 12.81 -14.56 16.84
N PRO A 327 11.66 -14.36 17.56
CA PRO A 327 11.39 -15.10 18.80
C PRO A 327 11.29 -16.63 18.64
N VAL A 328 11.08 -17.11 17.41
CA VAL A 328 10.91 -18.54 17.12
C VAL A 328 11.97 -19.09 16.13
N ALA A 329 12.97 -18.29 15.77
CA ALA A 329 14.07 -18.65 14.89
C ALA A 329 15.40 -18.70 15.66
N LYS A 330 16.36 -19.49 15.16
CA LYS A 330 17.74 -19.44 15.64
C LYS A 330 18.39 -18.09 15.32
N LYS A 331 18.22 -17.64 14.07
CA LYS A 331 18.74 -16.38 13.54
C LYS A 331 17.87 -15.91 12.37
N VAL A 332 17.66 -14.61 12.25
CA VAL A 332 17.04 -14.00 11.09
C VAL A 332 18.00 -13.00 10.48
N VAL A 333 18.22 -13.11 9.15
CA VAL A 333 19.05 -12.18 8.39
C VAL A 333 18.14 -11.41 7.41
N GLY A 334 17.97 -10.11 7.66
CA GLY A 334 17.21 -9.20 6.78
C GLY A 334 18.13 -8.55 5.76
N VAL A 335 17.69 -8.49 4.50
CA VAL A 335 18.40 -7.79 3.42
C VAL A 335 17.49 -6.72 2.82
N GLU A 336 17.95 -5.48 2.80
CA GLU A 336 17.21 -4.33 2.28
C GLU A 336 18.16 -3.35 1.57
N ILE A 337 17.71 -2.80 0.44
CA ILE A 337 18.52 -1.90 -0.37
C ILE A 337 18.62 -0.48 0.23
N ILE A 338 17.60 -0.07 0.97
CA ILE A 338 17.52 1.28 1.56
C ILE A 338 18.25 1.30 2.90
N GLU A 339 19.37 1.98 2.98
CA GLU A 339 20.23 2.00 4.18
C GLU A 339 19.50 2.57 5.40
N GLU A 340 18.69 3.61 5.24
CA GLU A 340 17.89 4.21 6.31
C GLU A 340 16.88 3.22 6.90
N ALA A 341 16.30 2.36 6.06
CA ALA A 341 15.41 1.30 6.51
C ALA A 341 16.16 0.24 7.32
N VAL A 342 17.40 -0.10 6.93
CA VAL A 342 18.27 -1.02 7.66
C VAL A 342 18.67 -0.44 9.02
N VAL A 343 18.98 0.85 9.08
CA VAL A 343 19.27 1.54 10.36
C VAL A 343 18.06 1.46 11.29
N ALA A 344 16.86 1.78 10.77
CA ALA A 344 15.61 1.68 11.52
C ALA A 344 15.34 0.23 11.99
N ALA A 345 15.59 -0.76 11.13
CA ALA A 345 15.44 -2.18 11.48
C ALA A 345 16.35 -2.58 12.67
N ARG A 346 17.61 -2.16 12.65
CA ARG A 346 18.55 -2.40 13.73
C ARG A 346 18.15 -1.71 15.04
N GLU A 347 17.67 -0.46 14.97
CA GLU A 347 17.15 0.27 16.14
C GLU A 347 15.95 -0.45 16.74
N ASN A 348 15.00 -0.86 15.91
CA ASN A 348 13.79 -1.56 16.34
C ASN A 348 14.10 -2.94 16.94
N ALA A 349 15.04 -3.69 16.36
CA ALA A 349 15.47 -4.97 16.93
C ALA A 349 16.08 -4.81 18.33
N ARG A 350 16.93 -3.78 18.53
CA ARG A 350 17.47 -3.46 19.86
C ARG A 350 16.39 -3.03 20.85
N LEU A 351 15.42 -2.21 20.39
CA LEU A 351 14.27 -1.78 21.19
C LEU A 351 13.45 -2.97 21.70
N ASN A 352 13.38 -4.04 20.92
CA ASN A 352 12.65 -5.26 21.24
C ASN A 352 13.52 -6.37 21.87
N GLY A 353 14.81 -6.11 22.13
CA GLY A 353 15.74 -7.09 22.72
C GLY A 353 15.97 -8.32 21.82
N LEU A 354 15.95 -8.15 20.50
CA LEU A 354 16.11 -9.22 19.52
C LEU A 354 17.55 -9.29 19.01
N ASP A 355 18.41 -9.98 19.76
CA ASP A 355 19.85 -10.08 19.47
C ASP A 355 20.16 -11.05 18.31
N ASN A 356 19.19 -11.86 17.89
CA ASN A 356 19.30 -12.83 16.80
C ASN A 356 18.82 -12.29 15.43
N CYS A 357 18.56 -10.98 15.32
CA CYS A 357 18.32 -10.30 14.06
C CYS A 357 19.60 -9.62 13.55
N GLU A 358 19.98 -9.93 12.32
CA GLU A 358 21.04 -9.23 11.58
C GLU A 358 20.44 -8.55 10.36
N PHE A 359 20.83 -7.30 10.07
CA PHE A 359 20.33 -6.57 8.90
C PHE A 359 21.48 -6.07 8.04
N ILE A 360 21.39 -6.34 6.73
CA ILE A 360 22.40 -6.03 5.71
C ILE A 360 21.81 -5.03 4.72
N ALA A 361 22.51 -3.89 4.57
CA ALA A 361 22.16 -2.90 3.56
C ALA A 361 22.74 -3.31 2.20
N GLY A 362 21.90 -3.42 1.18
CA GLY A 362 22.33 -3.69 -0.19
C GLY A 362 21.27 -4.33 -1.06
N ASP A 363 21.50 -4.25 -2.35
CA ASP A 363 20.68 -4.91 -3.36
C ASP A 363 20.80 -6.43 -3.21
N VAL A 364 19.67 -7.12 -2.99
CA VAL A 364 19.61 -8.59 -2.87
C VAL A 364 20.43 -9.27 -3.98
N LEU A 365 20.30 -8.79 -5.22
CA LEU A 365 21.04 -9.35 -6.36
C LEU A 365 22.57 -9.28 -6.22
N LYS A 366 23.08 -8.32 -5.45
CA LYS A 366 24.53 -8.06 -5.31
C LYS A 366 25.10 -8.67 -4.04
N VAL A 367 24.39 -8.52 -2.91
CA VAL A 367 24.95 -8.87 -1.59
C VAL A 367 24.69 -10.34 -1.20
N ILE A 368 23.74 -10.99 -1.85
CA ILE A 368 23.30 -12.33 -1.47
C ILE A 368 24.42 -13.38 -1.53
N ASP A 369 25.39 -13.21 -2.44
CA ASP A 369 26.54 -14.13 -2.60
C ASP A 369 27.60 -13.93 -1.50
N ASP A 370 27.60 -12.77 -0.84
CA ASP A 370 28.60 -12.42 0.19
C ASP A 370 28.14 -12.77 1.62
N ILE A 371 26.88 -13.18 1.79
CA ILE A 371 26.32 -13.55 3.09
C ILE A 371 26.91 -14.90 3.51
N LYS A 372 27.59 -14.92 4.68
CA LYS A 372 28.26 -16.12 5.20
C LYS A 372 27.30 -17.19 5.71
N ASP A 373 26.15 -16.78 6.23
CA ASP A 373 25.13 -17.71 6.69
C ASP A 373 24.44 -18.38 5.49
N LYS A 374 24.02 -19.62 5.72
CA LYS A 374 23.17 -20.34 4.76
C LYS A 374 21.76 -20.40 5.32
N PRO A 375 20.75 -19.98 4.57
CA PRO A 375 19.38 -20.06 5.05
C PRO A 375 18.86 -21.50 5.01
N ASP A 376 18.08 -21.85 6.02
CA ASP A 376 17.25 -23.06 6.00
C ASP A 376 15.92 -22.80 5.29
N MET A 377 15.45 -21.55 5.32
CA MET A 377 14.31 -21.06 4.57
C MET A 377 14.41 -19.56 4.26
N ILE A 378 13.60 -19.10 3.31
CA ILE A 378 13.55 -17.72 2.87
C ILE A 378 12.12 -17.17 2.96
N VAL A 379 11.99 -15.94 3.46
CA VAL A 379 10.77 -15.13 3.35
C VAL A 379 11.05 -14.00 2.37
N LEU A 380 10.09 -13.71 1.50
CA LEU A 380 10.16 -12.71 0.44
C LEU A 380 9.01 -11.74 0.59
N ASP A 381 9.28 -10.43 0.67
CA ASP A 381 8.27 -9.36 0.60
C ASP A 381 8.72 -8.28 -0.41
N PRO A 382 8.79 -8.63 -1.70
CA PRO A 382 9.34 -7.75 -2.72
C PRO A 382 8.39 -6.59 -3.06
N PRO A 383 8.91 -5.53 -3.72
CA PRO A 383 8.11 -4.42 -4.18
C PRO A 383 7.03 -4.85 -5.20
N ARG A 384 6.10 -3.93 -5.50
CA ARG A 384 4.95 -4.16 -6.41
C ARG A 384 5.31 -4.78 -7.77
N ASP A 385 6.51 -4.52 -8.27
CA ASP A 385 6.96 -5.07 -9.55
C ASP A 385 7.42 -6.54 -9.46
N GLY A 386 7.40 -7.12 -8.24
CA GLY A 386 7.89 -8.45 -7.96
C GLY A 386 9.41 -8.51 -7.94
N ILE A 387 9.95 -9.71 -8.05
CA ILE A 387 11.39 -9.96 -7.97
C ILE A 387 12.01 -9.85 -9.36
N HIS A 388 13.19 -9.22 -9.44
CA HIS A 388 13.94 -9.19 -10.70
C HIS A 388 14.33 -10.63 -11.11
N PRO A 389 14.14 -11.05 -12.37
CA PRO A 389 14.38 -12.45 -12.78
C PRO A 389 15.75 -13.01 -12.40
N LYS A 390 16.82 -12.21 -12.51
CA LYS A 390 18.17 -12.62 -12.09
C LYS A 390 18.29 -12.79 -10.57
N ALA A 391 17.51 -12.07 -9.77
CA ALA A 391 17.50 -12.25 -8.33
C ALA A 391 16.74 -13.52 -7.93
N ILE A 392 15.65 -13.84 -8.64
CA ILE A 392 14.95 -15.14 -8.45
C ILE A 392 15.91 -16.32 -8.66
N GLU A 393 16.72 -16.30 -9.72
CA GLU A 393 17.69 -17.35 -9.99
C GLU A 393 18.67 -17.52 -8.82
N LYS A 394 19.25 -16.46 -8.31
CA LYS A 394 20.15 -16.49 -7.14
C LYS A 394 19.47 -16.99 -5.86
N ILE A 395 18.21 -16.57 -5.63
CA ILE A 395 17.41 -17.03 -4.49
C ILE A 395 17.18 -18.55 -4.60
N ILE A 396 16.90 -19.06 -5.77
CA ILE A 396 16.73 -20.50 -6.05
C ILE A 396 18.03 -21.28 -5.82
N ASP A 397 19.17 -20.69 -6.16
CA ASP A 397 20.50 -21.32 -6.04
C ASP A 397 20.92 -21.57 -4.58
N PHE A 398 20.31 -20.88 -3.59
CA PHE A 398 20.47 -21.29 -2.17
C PHE A 398 19.99 -22.71 -1.89
N GLY A 399 19.09 -23.22 -2.70
CA GLY A 399 18.61 -24.58 -2.60
C GLY A 399 17.74 -24.86 -1.38
N VAL A 400 17.17 -23.84 -0.74
CA VAL A 400 16.27 -24.04 0.40
C VAL A 400 15.03 -24.84 0.00
N ASN A 401 14.52 -25.66 0.92
CA ASN A 401 13.33 -26.44 0.65
C ASN A 401 12.04 -25.65 0.74
N LYS A 402 12.06 -24.48 1.37
CA LYS A 402 10.86 -23.72 1.73
C LYS A 402 11.07 -22.23 1.50
N ILE A 403 10.14 -21.62 0.78
CA ILE A 403 10.07 -20.18 0.56
C ILE A 403 8.65 -19.72 0.89
N VAL A 404 8.52 -18.67 1.69
CA VAL A 404 7.25 -17.97 1.91
C VAL A 404 7.32 -16.64 1.17
N TYR A 405 6.39 -16.40 0.26
CA TYR A 405 6.32 -15.20 -0.55
C TYR A 405 5.10 -14.39 -0.13
N VAL A 406 5.31 -13.17 0.36
CA VAL A 406 4.28 -12.17 0.65
C VAL A 406 4.21 -11.21 -0.54
N SER A 407 3.02 -10.89 -1.04
CA SER A 407 2.87 -10.06 -2.24
C SER A 407 1.69 -9.12 -2.15
N CYS A 408 1.95 -7.82 -2.31
CA CYS A 408 0.92 -6.80 -2.44
C CYS A 408 0.32 -6.69 -3.87
N LYS A 409 0.83 -7.50 -4.83
CA LYS A 409 0.37 -7.48 -6.23
C LYS A 409 0.33 -8.89 -6.81
N PRO A 410 -0.80 -9.58 -6.72
CA PRO A 410 -0.95 -10.98 -7.15
C PRO A 410 -0.52 -11.27 -8.58
N THR A 411 -0.60 -10.29 -9.49
CA THR A 411 -0.12 -10.45 -10.89
C THR A 411 1.39 -10.57 -11.00
N SER A 412 2.14 -9.93 -10.10
CA SER A 412 3.61 -10.07 -10.04
C SER A 412 3.97 -11.41 -9.40
N LEU A 413 3.26 -11.81 -8.34
CA LEU A 413 3.40 -13.12 -7.72
C LEU A 413 3.16 -14.25 -8.75
N ALA A 414 2.07 -14.20 -9.52
CA ALA A 414 1.77 -15.21 -10.54
C ALA A 414 2.91 -15.36 -11.56
N ARG A 415 3.46 -14.25 -12.05
CA ARG A 415 4.63 -14.26 -12.95
C ARG A 415 5.86 -14.88 -12.29
N ASP A 416 6.13 -14.54 -11.04
CA ASP A 416 7.32 -15.04 -10.34
C ASP A 416 7.17 -16.55 -10.00
N ILE A 417 5.94 -17.01 -9.69
CA ILE A 417 5.63 -18.43 -9.51
C ILE A 417 6.01 -19.26 -10.75
N GLU A 418 5.74 -18.78 -11.96
CA GLU A 418 6.12 -19.52 -13.20
C GLU A 418 7.63 -19.80 -13.24
N ILE A 419 8.46 -18.83 -12.80
CA ILE A 419 9.92 -19.01 -12.75
C ILE A 419 10.31 -20.03 -11.67
N PHE A 420 9.73 -19.92 -10.46
CA PHE A 420 9.99 -20.85 -9.36
C PHE A 420 9.58 -22.29 -9.75
N GLU A 421 8.41 -22.47 -10.38
CA GLU A 421 7.94 -23.78 -10.81
C GLU A 421 8.83 -24.40 -11.90
N ALA A 422 9.30 -23.59 -12.86
CA ALA A 422 10.24 -24.03 -13.89
C ALA A 422 11.58 -24.52 -13.31
N ARG A 423 11.94 -24.06 -12.10
CA ARG A 423 13.17 -24.41 -11.38
C ARG A 423 12.95 -25.43 -10.25
N GLY A 424 11.81 -26.14 -10.24
CA GLY A 424 11.55 -27.29 -9.37
C GLY A 424 10.86 -27.00 -8.04
N TYR A 425 10.46 -25.76 -7.80
CA TYR A 425 9.53 -25.45 -6.70
C TYR A 425 8.09 -25.77 -7.09
N LYS A 426 7.24 -25.97 -6.10
CA LYS A 426 5.80 -26.11 -6.26
C LYS A 426 5.08 -25.23 -5.23
N VAL A 427 4.03 -24.56 -5.68
CA VAL A 427 3.09 -23.92 -4.77
C VAL A 427 2.41 -25.01 -3.92
N LYS A 428 2.40 -24.82 -2.61
CA LYS A 428 1.74 -25.73 -1.66
C LYS A 428 0.48 -25.12 -1.08
N LYS A 429 0.57 -23.86 -0.64
CA LYS A 429 -0.54 -23.16 -0.02
C LYS A 429 -0.56 -21.71 -0.47
N VAL A 430 -1.75 -21.15 -0.60
CA VAL A 430 -1.98 -19.73 -0.86
C VAL A 430 -3.10 -19.24 0.04
N CYS A 431 -2.94 -18.09 0.65
CA CYS A 431 -4.03 -17.37 1.29
C CYS A 431 -3.96 -15.88 0.93
N CYS A 432 -5.09 -15.20 1.09
CA CYS A 432 -5.21 -13.76 0.90
C CYS A 432 -5.48 -13.06 2.23
N VAL A 433 -5.05 -11.80 2.33
CA VAL A 433 -5.38 -10.91 3.46
C VAL A 433 -5.86 -9.58 2.90
N ASP A 434 -7.02 -9.13 3.36
CA ASP A 434 -7.51 -7.80 3.00
C ASP A 434 -6.94 -6.74 3.93
N MET A 435 -5.82 -6.17 3.52
CA MET A 435 -5.18 -5.05 4.19
C MET A 435 -5.90 -3.71 3.96
N PHE A 436 -6.71 -3.61 2.89
CA PHE A 436 -7.22 -2.35 2.38
C PHE A 436 -8.72 -2.43 2.06
N PRO A 437 -9.59 -2.53 3.09
CA PRO A 437 -11.04 -2.51 2.91
C PRO A 437 -11.51 -1.34 2.04
N GLY A 438 -12.52 -1.57 1.22
CA GLY A 438 -13.07 -0.57 0.29
C GLY A 438 -12.26 -0.32 -0.97
N THR A 439 -11.02 -0.86 -1.08
CA THR A 439 -10.14 -0.72 -2.26
C THR A 439 -10.04 -2.00 -3.06
N GLY A 440 -9.42 -1.95 -4.24
CA GLY A 440 -9.16 -3.15 -5.07
C GLY A 440 -7.85 -3.88 -4.73
N HIS A 441 -7.14 -3.50 -3.67
CA HIS A 441 -5.88 -4.11 -3.26
C HIS A 441 -6.10 -5.29 -2.33
N VAL A 442 -5.20 -6.27 -2.41
CA VAL A 442 -5.17 -7.47 -1.57
C VAL A 442 -3.74 -7.96 -1.42
N GLU A 443 -3.39 -8.42 -0.23
CA GLU A 443 -2.13 -9.10 0.04
C GLU A 443 -2.31 -10.61 -0.16
N THR A 444 -1.26 -11.26 -0.61
CA THR A 444 -1.26 -12.71 -0.86
C THR A 444 -0.04 -13.34 -0.23
N VAL A 445 -0.22 -14.39 0.56
CA VAL A 445 0.87 -15.21 1.12
C VAL A 445 0.89 -16.54 0.40
N CYS A 446 2.04 -16.89 -0.17
CA CYS A 446 2.25 -18.13 -0.93
C CYS A 446 3.38 -18.95 -0.32
N LEU A 447 3.13 -20.22 -0.07
CA LEU A 447 4.15 -21.19 0.32
C LEU A 447 4.65 -21.96 -0.90
N LEU A 448 5.92 -21.83 -1.19
CA LEU A 448 6.64 -22.59 -2.19
C LEU A 448 7.51 -23.65 -1.52
N SER A 449 7.50 -24.86 -2.06
CA SER A 449 8.35 -25.96 -1.59
C SER A 449 9.07 -26.60 -2.75
N ARG A 450 10.37 -26.86 -2.57
CA ARG A 450 11.16 -27.59 -3.56
C ARG A 450 10.74 -29.04 -3.55
N LYS A 451 10.62 -29.67 -4.73
CA LYS A 451 10.50 -31.12 -4.80
C LYS A 451 11.81 -31.73 -4.28
N VAL A 452 11.73 -32.48 -3.20
CA VAL A 452 12.84 -33.35 -2.82
C VAL A 452 12.97 -34.38 -3.95
N PRO A 453 14.13 -34.56 -4.58
CA PRO A 453 14.32 -35.74 -5.46
C PRO A 453 14.03 -36.99 -4.65
N VAL A 454 13.10 -37.79 -5.15
CA VAL A 454 12.82 -39.13 -4.60
C VAL A 454 14.02 -40.04 -4.82
#